data_cb86c4ba4d1479f531c899fe811960fe
#
_entry.id   cb86c4ba4d1479f531c899fe811960fe
#
_cell.length_a   1.000
_cell.length_b   1.000
_cell.length_c   1.000
_cell.angle_alpha   90.00
_cell.angle_beta   90.00
_cell.angle_gamma   90.00
#
_symmetry.space_group_name_H-M   'P 1'
#
loop_
_entity.id
_entity.type
_entity.pdbx_description
1 polymer ?
#
loop_
_entity_poly.entity_id
_entity_poly.type
_entity_poly.pdbx_seq_one_letter_code
_entity_poly.pdbx_strand_id
1 'polypeptide(L)'
;MSFLRLCVRVGRAFPVALLVLGLAGCGSVPLASLWKLRALQLEELDPGAVRAALVAPASLRLSPSSLTLDVTVARELPPVNGQAAWETLEEKLPLEELRGAAELSPLAGEVGPGLQLHVWRIAPASLARLQALRSRALGWKGSEGKRRLGLGLAFEGCQPPGASRSLRVSTLLRFQAQGDYIAVLRDADLSTLLPKEEQARRFPSCAL
;
A
#
# COMPACT_ATOMS: atom_id res chain seq x y z
N MET A 1 -46.79 -51.73 15.17
CA MET A 1 -46.44 -50.44 15.70
C MET A 1 -45.56 -49.79 14.64
N SER A 2 -46.17 -48.92 13.82
CA SER A 2 -45.60 -48.34 12.60
C SER A 2 -44.92 -47.02 12.93
N PHE A 3 -43.65 -46.89 12.62
CA PHE A 3 -42.98 -45.59 12.66
C PHE A 3 -42.85 -45.00 11.25
N LEU A 4 -43.64 -43.96 11.04
CA LEU A 4 -43.71 -43.15 9.82
C LEU A 4 -42.44 -42.34 9.66
N ARG A 5 -41.65 -42.60 8.60
CA ARG A 5 -40.49 -41.78 8.23
C ARG A 5 -40.94 -40.58 7.39
N LEU A 6 -40.92 -39.41 7.98
CA LEU A 6 -41.16 -38.15 7.29
C LEU A 6 -39.82 -37.67 6.67
N CYS A 7 -39.65 -37.84 5.34
CA CYS A 7 -38.57 -37.28 4.58
C CYS A 7 -38.86 -35.80 4.30
N VAL A 8 -38.26 -34.90 5.03
CA VAL A 8 -38.20 -33.47 4.67
C VAL A 8 -37.12 -33.27 3.62
N ARG A 9 -37.53 -33.06 2.37
CA ARG A 9 -36.67 -32.55 1.31
C ARG A 9 -36.40 -31.06 1.56
N VAL A 10 -35.27 -30.73 2.13
CA VAL A 10 -34.78 -29.34 2.17
C VAL A 10 -34.15 -29.02 0.82
N GLY A 11 -34.80 -28.09 0.09
CA GLY A 11 -34.43 -27.67 -1.23
C GLY A 11 -33.04 -26.99 -1.27
N ARG A 12 -32.28 -27.40 -2.26
CA ARG A 12 -30.99 -26.82 -2.67
C ARG A 12 -31.19 -25.45 -3.32
N ALA A 13 -31.33 -24.40 -2.52
CA ALA A 13 -31.42 -23.02 -3.07
C ALA A 13 -30.70 -21.98 -2.22
N PHE A 14 -29.56 -22.31 -1.56
CA PHE A 14 -28.89 -21.34 -0.70
C PHE A 14 -27.34 -21.42 -0.73
N PRO A 15 -26.70 -21.34 -1.91
CA PRO A 15 -25.28 -20.91 -1.86
C PRO A 15 -24.91 -19.74 -2.76
N VAL A 16 -25.83 -19.06 -3.47
CA VAL A 16 -25.46 -17.98 -4.41
C VAL A 16 -25.47 -16.61 -3.75
N ALA A 17 -26.21 -16.41 -2.66
CA ALA A 17 -26.32 -15.10 -1.99
C ALA A 17 -25.12 -14.72 -1.12
N LEU A 18 -24.26 -15.68 -0.71
CA LEU A 18 -23.13 -15.40 0.20
C LEU A 18 -21.84 -14.96 -0.51
N LEU A 19 -21.78 -15.09 -1.85
CA LEU A 19 -20.58 -14.77 -2.63
C LEU A 19 -20.47 -13.28 -3.03
N VAL A 20 -21.54 -12.51 -2.86
CA VAL A 20 -21.59 -11.10 -3.30
C VAL A 20 -21.13 -10.10 -2.21
N LEU A 21 -21.10 -10.50 -0.93
CA LEU A 21 -20.69 -9.59 0.16
C LEU A 21 -19.17 -9.43 0.37
N GLY A 22 -18.35 -10.22 -0.34
CA GLY A 22 -16.89 -10.18 -0.18
C GLY A 22 -16.15 -9.12 -1.02
N LEU A 23 -16.82 -8.38 -1.90
CA LEU A 23 -16.20 -7.49 -2.88
C LEU A 23 -16.17 -6.01 -2.47
N ALA A 24 -16.73 -5.64 -1.34
CA ALA A 24 -16.83 -4.22 -0.94
C ALA A 24 -15.54 -3.63 -0.33
N GLY A 25 -14.50 -4.43 -0.05
CA GLY A 25 -13.27 -3.96 0.63
C GLY A 25 -12.14 -3.45 -0.28
N CYS A 26 -12.20 -3.68 -1.60
CA CYS A 26 -11.08 -3.38 -2.50
C CYS A 26 -11.23 -2.10 -3.34
N GLY A 27 -12.19 -1.23 -3.02
CA GLY A 27 -12.47 -0.03 -3.82
C GLY A 27 -11.38 1.03 -3.85
N SER A 28 -10.45 1.02 -2.90
CA SER A 28 -9.42 2.06 -2.77
C SER A 28 -8.17 1.83 -3.63
N VAL A 29 -7.97 0.63 -4.16
CA VAL A 29 -6.87 0.33 -5.09
C VAL A 29 -7.40 0.36 -6.51
N PRO A 30 -6.97 1.30 -7.37
CA PRO A 30 -7.44 1.35 -8.74
C PRO A 30 -7.04 0.08 -9.51
N LEU A 31 -8.00 -0.58 -10.18
CA LEU A 31 -7.74 -1.81 -10.95
C LEU A 31 -6.64 -1.62 -11.99
N ALA A 32 -6.59 -0.44 -12.64
CA ALA A 32 -5.52 -0.09 -13.58
C ALA A 32 -4.13 -0.05 -12.93
N SER A 33 -4.06 0.31 -11.63
CA SER A 33 -2.80 0.34 -10.88
C SER A 33 -2.32 -1.06 -10.51
N LEU A 34 -3.24 -2.00 -10.26
CA LEU A 34 -2.89 -3.40 -9.99
C LEU A 34 -2.15 -4.03 -11.18
N TRP A 35 -2.54 -3.72 -12.42
CA TRP A 35 -1.84 -4.17 -13.64
C TRP A 35 -0.41 -3.62 -13.69
N LYS A 36 -0.26 -2.30 -13.50
CA LYS A 36 1.04 -1.62 -13.52
C LYS A 36 1.97 -2.13 -12.41
N LEU A 37 1.43 -2.34 -11.19
CA LEU A 37 2.21 -2.90 -10.06
C LEU A 37 2.59 -4.35 -10.28
N ARG A 38 1.71 -5.16 -10.90
CA ARG A 38 2.05 -6.55 -11.26
C ARG A 38 3.09 -6.65 -12.37
N ALA A 39 3.09 -5.70 -13.30
CA ALA A 39 4.07 -5.62 -14.38
C ALA A 39 5.41 -5.05 -13.92
N LEU A 40 5.46 -4.43 -12.71
CA LEU A 40 6.69 -3.87 -12.16
C LEU A 40 7.69 -4.99 -11.92
N GLN A 41 8.78 -4.96 -12.69
CA GLN A 41 9.90 -5.86 -12.50
C GLN A 41 10.92 -5.18 -11.59
N LEU A 42 11.45 -5.97 -10.64
CA LEU A 42 12.46 -5.47 -9.70
C LEU A 42 13.75 -5.04 -10.45
N GLU A 43 13.95 -5.61 -11.63
CA GLU A 43 15.05 -5.28 -12.55
C GLU A 43 14.98 -3.84 -13.06
N GLU A 44 13.77 -3.31 -13.25
CA GLU A 44 13.51 -1.98 -13.81
C GLU A 44 13.48 -0.89 -12.74
N LEU A 45 13.49 -1.28 -11.47
CA LEU A 45 13.47 -0.34 -10.36
C LEU A 45 14.82 0.39 -10.26
N ASP A 46 14.80 1.70 -10.45
CA ASP A 46 15.95 2.57 -10.18
C ASP A 46 15.81 3.17 -8.77
N PRO A 47 16.62 2.72 -7.79
CA PRO A 47 16.52 3.21 -6.42
C PRO A 47 16.63 4.73 -6.28
N GLY A 48 17.42 5.38 -7.12
CA GLY A 48 17.62 6.84 -7.10
C GLY A 48 16.43 7.60 -7.67
N ALA A 49 15.65 6.96 -8.56
CA ALA A 49 14.50 7.56 -9.22
C ALA A 49 13.18 7.32 -8.47
N VAL A 50 13.17 6.45 -7.44
CA VAL A 50 11.95 6.21 -6.67
C VAL A 50 11.43 7.49 -6.05
N ARG A 51 10.17 7.77 -6.30
CA ARG A 51 9.41 8.86 -5.69
C ARG A 51 8.13 8.33 -5.08
N ALA A 52 7.82 8.82 -3.88
CA ALA A 52 6.55 8.60 -3.22
C ALA A 52 5.79 9.93 -3.14
N ALA A 53 4.52 9.93 -3.42
CA ALA A 53 3.66 11.09 -3.31
C ALA A 53 2.42 10.77 -2.46
N LEU A 54 2.00 11.74 -1.67
CA LEU A 54 0.79 11.70 -0.87
C LEU A 54 -0.02 12.97 -1.15
N VAL A 55 -1.27 12.77 -1.51
CA VAL A 55 -2.28 13.82 -1.53
C VAL A 55 -3.18 13.59 -0.32
N ALA A 56 -3.25 14.56 0.56
CA ALA A 56 -3.97 14.48 1.83
C ALA A 56 -4.68 15.80 2.16
N PRO A 57 -5.64 15.83 3.09
CA PRO A 57 -6.23 17.09 3.58
C PRO A 57 -5.15 18.06 4.06
N ALA A 58 -5.25 19.32 3.67
CA ALA A 58 -4.29 20.36 4.06
C ALA A 58 -4.26 20.59 5.58
N SER A 59 -5.29 20.13 6.30
CA SER A 59 -5.34 20.17 7.76
C SER A 59 -4.47 19.09 8.43
N LEU A 60 -4.10 18.02 7.72
CA LEU A 60 -3.22 16.98 8.24
C LEU A 60 -1.79 17.52 8.35
N ARG A 61 -1.24 17.54 9.56
CA ARG A 61 0.17 17.87 9.79
C ARG A 61 0.98 16.59 9.86
N LEU A 62 1.76 16.31 8.82
CA LEU A 62 2.62 15.14 8.76
C LEU A 62 3.82 15.29 9.72
N SER A 63 4.21 14.18 10.33
CA SER A 63 5.43 14.06 11.13
C SER A 63 6.61 13.72 10.21
N PRO A 64 7.55 14.63 9.95
CA PRO A 64 8.60 14.44 8.93
C PRO A 64 9.46 13.19 9.15
N SER A 65 9.69 12.82 10.42
CA SER A 65 10.52 11.67 10.79
C SER A 65 9.83 10.32 10.67
N SER A 66 8.51 10.30 10.44
CA SER A 66 7.71 9.06 10.40
C SER A 66 7.55 8.46 9.01
N LEU A 67 7.97 9.19 7.98
CA LEU A 67 7.75 8.76 6.61
C LEU A 67 8.76 7.71 6.18
N THR A 68 8.23 6.53 5.84
CA THR A 68 9.02 5.41 5.32
C THR A 68 8.35 4.77 4.11
N LEU A 69 9.19 4.28 3.19
CA LEU A 69 8.78 3.34 2.17
C LEU A 69 9.11 1.93 2.68
N ASP A 70 8.08 1.14 2.91
CA ASP A 70 8.22 -0.25 3.30
C ASP A 70 8.27 -1.09 2.03
N VAL A 71 9.37 -1.83 1.85
CA VAL A 71 9.60 -2.70 0.69
C VAL A 71 9.72 -4.13 1.18
N THR A 72 8.87 -5.00 0.68
CA THR A 72 8.88 -6.42 1.00
C THR A 72 9.03 -7.22 -0.29
N VAL A 73 10.02 -8.12 -0.35
CA VAL A 73 10.16 -9.08 -1.44
C VAL A 73 10.12 -10.47 -0.84
N ALA A 74 9.22 -11.31 -1.34
CA ALA A 74 9.08 -12.67 -0.86
C ALA A 74 9.16 -13.67 -2.02
N ARG A 75 9.77 -14.83 -1.76
CA ARG A 75 9.71 -16.00 -2.64
C ARG A 75 9.13 -17.21 -1.94
N GLU A 76 8.39 -17.99 -2.69
CA GLU A 76 7.88 -19.28 -2.23
C GLU A 76 9.03 -20.30 -2.21
N LEU A 77 9.14 -21.02 -1.11
CA LEU A 77 10.06 -22.13 -0.93
C LEU A 77 9.32 -23.46 -1.13
N PRO A 78 10.05 -24.57 -1.35
CA PRO A 78 9.44 -25.90 -1.29
C PRO A 78 8.63 -26.07 0.00
N PRO A 79 7.45 -26.71 -0.07
CA PRO A 79 6.60 -26.89 1.11
C PRO A 79 7.33 -27.63 2.23
N VAL A 80 7.19 -27.15 3.47
CA VAL A 80 7.68 -27.84 4.64
C VAL A 80 6.47 -28.47 5.36
N ASN A 81 6.49 -29.77 5.54
CA ASN A 81 5.37 -30.54 6.11
C ASN A 81 4.01 -30.29 5.41
N GLY A 82 4.02 -30.09 4.08
CA GLY A 82 2.82 -29.81 3.30
C GLY A 82 2.29 -28.38 3.40
N GLN A 83 2.97 -27.49 4.14
CA GLN A 83 2.61 -26.08 4.27
C GLN A 83 3.50 -25.21 3.39
N ALA A 84 2.89 -24.19 2.75
CA ALA A 84 3.64 -23.22 1.97
C ALA A 84 4.62 -22.45 2.86
N ALA A 85 5.89 -22.46 2.47
CA ALA A 85 6.97 -21.73 3.14
C ALA A 85 7.38 -20.51 2.29
N TRP A 86 7.76 -19.42 2.93
CA TRP A 86 8.16 -18.17 2.27
C TRP A 86 9.46 -17.66 2.85
N GLU A 87 10.40 -17.30 2.01
CA GLU A 87 11.54 -16.46 2.39
C GLU A 87 11.20 -15.01 2.09
N THR A 88 11.37 -14.12 3.07
CA THR A 88 10.99 -12.72 2.96
C THR A 88 12.17 -11.82 3.27
N LEU A 89 12.37 -10.80 2.44
CA LEU A 89 13.27 -9.68 2.66
C LEU A 89 12.44 -8.42 2.86
N GLU A 90 12.75 -7.68 3.92
CA GLU A 90 12.02 -6.47 4.27
C GLU A 90 12.99 -5.32 4.53
N GLU A 91 12.65 -4.13 4.04
CA GLU A 91 13.35 -2.89 4.31
C GLU A 91 12.36 -1.77 4.57
N LYS A 92 12.62 -0.98 5.62
CA LYS A 92 11.95 0.28 5.90
C LYS A 92 12.91 1.41 5.58
N LEU A 93 12.60 2.16 4.53
CA LEU A 93 13.48 3.17 3.96
C LEU A 93 12.97 4.56 4.33
N PRO A 94 13.66 5.30 5.20
CA PRO A 94 13.32 6.70 5.48
C PRO A 94 13.24 7.53 4.20
N LEU A 95 12.27 8.43 4.17
CA LEU A 95 12.01 9.31 3.06
C LEU A 95 12.41 10.75 3.40
N GLU A 96 12.89 11.49 2.39
CA GLU A 96 13.24 12.90 2.45
C GLU A 96 12.32 13.70 1.54
N GLU A 97 11.67 14.75 2.08
CA GLU A 97 10.70 15.56 1.35
C GLU A 97 11.38 16.42 0.27
N LEU A 98 10.74 16.43 -0.91
CA LEU A 98 11.13 17.26 -2.05
C LEU A 98 10.10 18.39 -2.21
N ARG A 99 10.58 19.64 -2.25
CA ARG A 99 9.75 20.85 -2.34
C ARG A 99 9.92 21.61 -3.65
N GLY A 100 10.76 21.10 -4.55
CA GLY A 100 11.01 21.73 -5.84
C GLY A 100 9.81 21.68 -6.78
N ALA A 101 9.53 22.76 -7.49
CA ALA A 101 8.43 22.84 -8.44
C ALA A 101 8.46 21.72 -9.50
N ALA A 102 9.66 21.32 -9.95
CA ALA A 102 9.85 20.25 -10.93
C ALA A 102 9.36 18.88 -10.42
N GLU A 103 9.41 18.61 -9.12
CA GLU A 103 8.93 17.36 -8.53
C GLU A 103 7.41 17.39 -8.27
N LEU A 104 6.84 18.57 -8.04
CA LEU A 104 5.42 18.74 -7.73
C LEU A 104 4.57 18.89 -8.99
N SER A 105 5.08 19.55 -10.05
CA SER A 105 4.31 19.87 -11.26
C SER A 105 3.68 18.66 -11.97
N PRO A 106 4.30 17.46 -12.04
CA PRO A 106 3.68 16.31 -12.68
C PRO A 106 2.41 15.81 -11.97
N LEU A 107 2.22 16.22 -10.71
CA LEU A 107 1.09 15.81 -9.86
C LEU A 107 0.13 16.97 -9.55
N ALA A 108 0.30 18.13 -10.18
CA ALA A 108 -0.55 19.29 -9.92
C ALA A 108 -2.05 19.01 -10.17
N GLY A 109 -2.36 18.15 -11.15
CA GLY A 109 -3.72 17.72 -11.44
C GLY A 109 -4.36 16.78 -10.42
N GLU A 110 -3.57 16.23 -9.49
CA GLU A 110 -4.08 15.37 -8.42
C GLU A 110 -4.55 16.17 -7.19
N VAL A 111 -4.26 17.47 -7.14
CA VAL A 111 -4.55 18.34 -5.98
C VAL A 111 -5.88 19.05 -6.18
N GLY A 112 -6.90 18.63 -5.44
CA GLY A 112 -8.19 19.31 -5.37
C GLY A 112 -8.26 20.37 -4.26
N PRO A 113 -9.37 21.09 -4.17
CA PRO A 113 -9.61 22.08 -3.09
C PRO A 113 -9.45 21.44 -1.71
N GLY A 114 -8.73 22.12 -0.81
CA GLY A 114 -8.51 21.65 0.56
C GLY A 114 -7.55 20.48 0.69
N LEU A 115 -6.91 20.04 -0.39
CA LEU A 115 -5.88 19.01 -0.40
C LEU A 115 -4.49 19.63 -0.53
N GLN A 116 -3.50 18.90 -0.06
CA GLN A 116 -2.08 19.25 -0.13
C GLN A 116 -1.31 18.06 -0.69
N LEU A 117 -0.35 18.35 -1.55
CA LEU A 117 0.57 17.38 -2.15
C LEU A 117 1.91 17.42 -1.44
N HIS A 118 2.39 16.25 -1.10
CA HIS A 118 3.74 16.02 -0.62
C HIS A 118 4.44 15.02 -1.53
N VAL A 119 5.72 15.25 -1.81
CA VAL A 119 6.55 14.34 -2.62
C VAL A 119 7.84 14.07 -1.88
N TRP A 120 8.29 12.81 -1.91
CA TRP A 120 9.52 12.37 -1.26
C TRP A 120 10.37 11.51 -2.19
N ARG A 121 11.66 11.47 -1.87
CA ARG A 121 12.63 10.49 -2.36
C ARG A 121 13.08 9.59 -1.22
N ILE A 122 13.66 8.46 -1.56
CA ILE A 122 14.42 7.67 -0.57
C ILE A 122 15.60 8.51 -0.09
N ALA A 123 15.79 8.60 1.23
CA ALA A 123 16.91 9.31 1.80
C ALA A 123 18.24 8.75 1.23
N PRO A 124 19.18 9.59 0.78
CA PRO A 124 20.42 9.14 0.14
C PRO A 124 21.17 8.08 0.94
N ALA A 125 21.22 8.23 2.28
CA ALA A 125 21.83 7.25 3.18
C ALA A 125 21.19 5.86 3.15
N SER A 126 19.96 5.74 2.65
CA SER A 126 19.20 4.48 2.59
C SER A 126 19.24 3.82 1.21
N LEU A 127 19.81 4.47 0.18
CA LEU A 127 19.87 3.93 -1.18
C LEU A 127 20.65 2.61 -1.24
N ALA A 128 21.77 2.51 -0.52
CA ALA A 128 22.57 1.30 -0.46
C ALA A 128 21.78 0.09 0.09
N ARG A 129 20.88 0.33 1.06
CA ARG A 129 20.01 -0.71 1.63
C ARG A 129 19.03 -1.24 0.58
N LEU A 130 18.37 -0.34 -0.17
CA LEU A 130 17.47 -0.75 -1.25
C LEU A 130 18.23 -1.49 -2.37
N GLN A 131 19.44 -1.04 -2.72
CA GLN A 131 20.29 -1.74 -3.69
C GLN A 131 20.66 -3.14 -3.21
N ALA A 132 21.02 -3.30 -1.93
CA ALA A 132 21.34 -4.60 -1.35
C ALA A 132 20.12 -5.54 -1.35
N LEU A 133 18.94 -5.04 -0.94
CA LEU A 133 17.68 -5.81 -1.02
C LEU A 133 17.41 -6.24 -2.46
N ARG A 134 17.50 -5.31 -3.42
CA ARG A 134 17.32 -5.58 -4.85
C ARG A 134 18.28 -6.65 -5.35
N SER A 135 19.57 -6.54 -5.05
CA SER A 135 20.60 -7.51 -5.47
C SER A 135 20.31 -8.91 -4.91
N ARG A 136 19.93 -9.01 -3.63
CA ARG A 136 19.54 -10.29 -3.02
C ARG A 136 18.31 -10.89 -3.70
N ALA A 137 17.28 -10.09 -3.94
CA ALA A 137 16.05 -10.55 -4.58
C ALA A 137 16.26 -10.93 -6.05
N LEU A 138 17.16 -10.26 -6.76
CA LEU A 138 17.58 -10.65 -8.12
C LEU A 138 18.35 -11.98 -8.14
N GLY A 139 19.09 -12.30 -7.09
CA GLY A 139 19.71 -13.60 -6.91
C GLY A 139 18.71 -14.78 -6.88
N TRP A 140 17.43 -14.49 -6.66
CA TRP A 140 16.35 -15.49 -6.75
C TRP A 140 15.83 -15.71 -8.19
N LYS A 141 16.40 -15.01 -9.18
CA LYS A 141 16.02 -15.17 -10.58
C LYS A 141 16.38 -16.59 -11.03
N GLY A 142 15.41 -17.28 -11.61
CA GLY A 142 15.57 -18.68 -12.03
C GLY A 142 15.29 -19.72 -10.93
N SER A 143 15.05 -19.32 -9.68
CA SER A 143 14.53 -20.25 -8.68
C SER A 143 13.06 -20.58 -8.95
N GLU A 144 12.67 -21.82 -8.67
CA GLU A 144 11.27 -22.23 -8.71
C GLU A 144 10.44 -21.49 -7.64
N GLY A 145 9.13 -21.39 -7.85
CA GLY A 145 8.19 -20.79 -6.92
C GLY A 145 7.76 -19.37 -7.29
N LYS A 146 6.69 -18.93 -6.62
CA LYS A 146 6.12 -17.60 -6.83
C LYS A 146 6.94 -16.52 -6.12
N ARG A 147 7.00 -15.35 -6.72
CA ARG A 147 7.61 -14.16 -6.10
C ARG A 147 6.55 -13.09 -5.88
N ARG A 148 6.70 -12.32 -4.81
CA ARG A 148 5.80 -11.22 -4.45
C ARG A 148 6.63 -9.99 -4.14
N LEU A 149 6.21 -8.84 -4.65
CA LEU A 149 6.71 -7.53 -4.28
C LEU A 149 5.59 -6.80 -3.55
N GLY A 150 5.86 -6.36 -2.33
CA GLY A 150 5.00 -5.49 -1.53
C GLY A 150 5.64 -4.12 -1.40
N LEU A 151 4.84 -3.07 -1.56
CA LEU A 151 5.26 -1.69 -1.40
C LEU A 151 4.22 -0.96 -0.57
N GLY A 152 4.65 -0.32 0.51
CA GLY A 152 3.80 0.44 1.40
C GLY A 152 4.41 1.80 1.70
N LEU A 153 3.59 2.84 1.77
CA LEU A 153 3.97 4.15 2.31
C LEU A 153 3.43 4.25 3.73
N ALA A 154 4.31 4.26 4.71
CA ALA A 154 3.95 4.49 6.10
C ALA A 154 4.22 5.95 6.47
N PHE A 155 3.27 6.57 7.17
CA PHE A 155 3.37 7.94 7.67
C PHE A 155 2.52 8.12 8.92
N GLU A 156 2.88 9.10 9.71
CA GLU A 156 2.14 9.55 10.88
C GLU A 156 1.95 11.07 10.82
N GLY A 157 1.02 11.56 11.59
CA GLY A 157 0.75 12.98 11.65
C GLY A 157 -0.26 13.32 12.73
N CYS A 158 -0.70 14.56 12.82
CA CYS A 158 -1.77 14.94 13.70
C CYS A 158 -2.86 15.73 12.94
N GLN A 159 -4.07 15.68 13.44
CA GLN A 159 -5.20 16.44 12.93
C GLN A 159 -5.59 17.54 13.93
N PRO A 160 -6.03 18.73 13.46
CA PRO A 160 -6.52 19.75 14.37
C PRO A 160 -7.73 19.24 15.18
N PRO A 161 -7.93 19.74 16.40
CA PRO A 161 -9.11 19.41 17.18
C PRO A 161 -10.39 19.68 16.39
N GLY A 162 -11.35 18.75 16.41
CA GLY A 162 -12.61 18.85 15.67
C GLY A 162 -12.54 18.54 14.18
N ALA A 163 -11.37 18.10 13.65
CA ALA A 163 -11.27 17.62 12.29
C ALA A 163 -12.16 16.38 12.06
N SER A 164 -12.57 16.18 10.80
CA SER A 164 -13.30 14.98 10.40
C SER A 164 -12.55 13.71 10.79
N ARG A 165 -13.28 12.71 11.29
CA ARG A 165 -12.71 11.38 11.52
C ARG A 165 -12.33 10.67 10.23
N SER A 166 -12.97 11.03 9.10
CA SER A 166 -12.61 10.52 7.78
C SER A 166 -11.32 11.18 7.32
N LEU A 167 -10.28 10.40 7.10
CA LEU A 167 -8.98 10.84 6.60
C LEU A 167 -8.76 10.23 5.22
N ARG A 168 -9.19 10.96 4.18
CA ARG A 168 -9.06 10.52 2.79
C ARG A 168 -7.70 10.90 2.22
N VAL A 169 -7.02 9.94 1.63
CA VAL A 169 -5.69 10.14 1.06
C VAL A 169 -5.55 9.42 -0.27
N SER A 170 -4.67 9.94 -1.12
CA SER A 170 -4.17 9.21 -2.29
C SER A 170 -2.67 9.06 -2.17
N THR A 171 -2.15 7.85 -2.45
CA THR A 171 -0.72 7.59 -2.50
C THR A 171 -0.32 7.17 -3.90
N LEU A 172 0.77 7.74 -4.40
CA LEU A 172 1.29 7.47 -5.72
C LEU A 172 2.78 7.14 -5.62
N LEU A 173 3.26 6.24 -6.46
CA LEU A 173 4.67 5.86 -6.54
C LEU A 173 5.17 5.98 -7.97
N ARG A 174 6.42 6.43 -8.13
CA ARG A 174 7.18 6.42 -9.38
C ARG A 174 8.46 5.64 -9.16
N PHE A 175 8.83 4.77 -10.09
CA PHE A 175 9.94 3.82 -9.94
C PHE A 175 11.10 4.08 -10.91
N GLN A 176 10.90 4.94 -11.90
CA GLN A 176 11.87 5.28 -12.94
C GLN A 176 11.90 6.80 -13.12
N ALA A 177 13.04 7.34 -13.53
CA ALA A 177 13.23 8.80 -13.69
C ALA A 177 12.23 9.42 -14.70
N GLN A 178 11.94 8.71 -15.78
CA GLN A 178 11.02 9.13 -16.84
C GLN A 178 9.69 8.35 -16.82
N GLY A 179 9.41 7.64 -15.70
CA GLY A 179 8.18 6.90 -15.55
C GLY A 179 7.03 7.75 -14.99
N ASP A 180 5.82 7.27 -15.22
CA ASP A 180 4.61 7.86 -14.65
C ASP A 180 4.47 7.53 -13.17
N TYR A 181 3.75 8.38 -12.44
CA TYR A 181 3.25 8.04 -11.13
C TYR A 181 2.10 7.01 -11.22
N ILE A 182 2.20 5.97 -10.42
CA ILE A 182 1.19 4.91 -10.31
C ILE A 182 0.46 5.10 -8.98
N ALA A 183 -0.86 5.31 -9.02
CA ALA A 183 -1.66 5.41 -7.80
C ALA A 183 -1.75 4.04 -7.11
N VAL A 184 -1.20 3.93 -5.91
CA VAL A 184 -1.32 2.74 -5.05
C VAL A 184 -2.64 2.77 -4.29
N LEU A 185 -2.99 3.91 -3.73
CA LEU A 185 -4.30 4.21 -3.16
C LEU A 185 -4.85 5.46 -3.83
N ARG A 186 -6.16 5.49 -4.08
CA ARG A 186 -6.84 6.66 -4.60
C ARG A 186 -8.06 6.98 -3.75
N ASP A 187 -8.09 8.18 -3.19
CA ASP A 187 -9.19 8.69 -2.34
C ASP A 187 -9.61 7.69 -1.25
N ALA A 188 -8.63 7.02 -0.65
CA ALA A 188 -8.84 5.98 0.34
C ALA A 188 -9.06 6.58 1.71
N ASP A 189 -10.14 6.20 2.38
CA ASP A 189 -10.41 6.61 3.76
C ASP A 189 -9.65 5.72 4.73
N LEU A 190 -8.60 6.26 5.34
CA LEU A 190 -7.79 5.52 6.31
C LEU A 190 -8.60 5.10 7.55
N SER A 191 -9.72 5.75 7.85
CA SER A 191 -10.58 5.35 8.97
C SER A 191 -11.26 4.01 8.75
N THR A 192 -11.37 3.57 7.49
CA THR A 192 -11.91 2.26 7.11
C THR A 192 -10.84 1.21 6.88
N LEU A 193 -9.60 1.62 6.64
CA LEU A 193 -8.48 0.73 6.35
C LEU A 193 -7.65 0.36 7.59
N LEU A 194 -7.64 1.23 8.60
CA LEU A 194 -6.86 1.04 9.82
C LEU A 194 -7.77 0.70 11.00
N PRO A 195 -7.35 -0.20 11.91
CA PRO A 195 -8.00 -0.35 13.21
C PRO A 195 -8.06 0.98 13.95
N LYS A 196 -9.12 1.20 14.73
CA LYS A 196 -9.35 2.48 15.45
C LYS A 196 -8.18 2.86 16.37
N GLU A 197 -7.60 1.88 17.04
CA GLU A 197 -6.45 2.05 17.94
C GLU A 197 -5.22 2.51 17.17
N GLU A 198 -4.99 1.95 16.00
CA GLU A 198 -3.87 2.33 15.13
C GLU A 198 -4.08 3.71 14.52
N GLN A 199 -5.30 4.04 14.10
CA GLN A 199 -5.65 5.37 13.61
C GLN A 199 -5.42 6.43 14.69
N ALA A 200 -5.90 6.20 15.92
CA ALA A 200 -5.72 7.12 17.04
C ALA A 200 -4.24 7.31 17.42
N ARG A 201 -3.43 6.28 17.28
CA ARG A 201 -1.99 6.33 17.53
C ARG A 201 -1.24 7.08 16.45
N ARG A 202 -1.55 6.82 15.18
CA ARG A 202 -0.85 7.44 14.03
C ARG A 202 -1.29 8.86 13.74
N PHE A 203 -2.56 9.17 14.01
CA PHE A 203 -3.17 10.47 13.69
C PHE A 203 -3.92 11.06 14.90
N PRO A 204 -3.23 11.31 16.03
CA PRO A 204 -3.82 11.95 17.19
C PRO A 204 -4.24 13.38 16.87
N SER A 205 -4.97 14.01 17.81
CA SER A 205 -5.19 15.46 17.76
C SER A 205 -3.86 16.20 17.95
N CYS A 206 -3.63 17.26 17.15
CA CYS A 206 -2.46 18.10 17.34
C CYS A 206 -2.50 18.73 18.73
N ALA A 207 -1.35 18.76 19.43
CA ALA A 207 -1.20 19.59 20.61
C ALA A 207 -1.36 21.07 20.21
N LEU A 208 -2.08 21.83 21.03
CA LEU A 208 -2.28 23.27 20.89
C LEU A 208 -0.98 24.02 21.16
#